data_74b6559b290c2cb1b107b0c275d41e51
#
_entry.id   74b6559b290c2cb1b107b0c275d41e51
#
_cell.length_a   1.000
_cell.length_b   1.000
_cell.length_c   1.000
_cell.angle_alpha   90.00
_cell.angle_beta   90.00
_cell.angle_gamma   90.00
#
_symmetry.space_group_name_H-M   'P 1'
#
loop_
_entity.id
_entity.type
_entity.pdbx_description
1 polymer ?
#
loop_
_entity_poly.entity_id
_entity_poly.type
_entity_poly.pdbx_seq_one_letter_code
_entity_poly.pdbx_strand_id
1 'polypeptide(L)'
;MWNSSASQNHWGSARLPRGVRIYAIGDVHGRADLLETMLSKIDAHCRLHPSANSITVFLGDYIDRGPASREVLDLLLGHERTKEAVFLKGNHETFVARFLSDPVVLDEWRLCGGLETLLSYGLKPSINPDTSEQIRLANELAKSIPREHLEFMESLDLSFGCGDFLFVHAGIRPGVPIRNQKEEDLLWIREEFLSCERPFENFVVHGHTPVRTPDIRSNRINIDTGAFATGRLTCAVIEGSAIVTLLST
;
A
#
# COMPACT_ATOMS: atom_id res chain seq x y z
N MET A 1 10.05 6.35 25.82
CA MET A 1 11.39 5.72 25.87
C MET A 1 11.18 4.23 25.67
N TRP A 2 11.36 3.75 24.46
CA TRP A 2 11.38 2.30 24.18
C TRP A 2 12.82 1.83 24.38
N ASN A 3 13.01 0.94 25.35
CA ASN A 3 14.31 0.32 25.62
C ASN A 3 14.77 -0.43 24.35
N SER A 4 15.97 -0.09 23.89
CA SER A 4 16.74 -0.83 22.90
C SER A 4 17.32 -2.11 23.55
N SER A 5 16.48 -3.10 23.82
CA SER A 5 16.93 -4.48 23.94
C SER A 5 16.90 -5.04 22.52
N ALA A 6 18.06 -5.48 22.01
CA ALA A 6 18.18 -6.18 20.75
C ALA A 6 17.09 -7.26 20.67
N SER A 7 16.01 -6.96 19.92
CA SER A 7 14.91 -7.90 19.70
C SER A 7 15.49 -9.07 18.90
N GLN A 8 15.40 -10.27 19.46
CA GLN A 8 15.73 -11.51 18.77
C GLN A 8 15.01 -11.49 17.41
N ASN A 9 15.76 -11.74 16.33
CA ASN A 9 15.24 -11.79 14.97
C ASN A 9 14.10 -12.83 14.89
N HIS A 10 12.86 -12.37 14.77
CA HIS A 10 11.69 -13.25 14.67
C HIS A 10 11.54 -13.87 13.26
N TRP A 11 12.29 -13.36 12.25
CA TRP A 11 12.19 -13.75 10.83
C TRP A 11 13.36 -14.62 10.33
N GLY A 12 14.00 -15.37 11.20
CA GLY A 12 15.04 -16.35 10.80
C GLY A 12 16.25 -15.71 10.11
N SER A 13 16.58 -16.18 8.91
CA SER A 13 17.77 -15.77 8.17
C SER A 13 17.52 -14.75 7.05
N ALA A 14 16.28 -14.26 6.87
CA ALA A 14 15.93 -13.35 5.78
C ALA A 14 16.80 -12.08 5.79
N ARG A 15 17.35 -11.70 4.61
CA ARG A 15 18.30 -10.57 4.49
C ARG A 15 18.03 -9.74 3.23
N LEU A 16 18.14 -8.42 3.36
CA LEU A 16 18.34 -7.51 2.25
C LEU A 16 19.79 -7.57 1.74
N PRO A 17 20.03 -7.23 0.47
CA PRO A 17 21.38 -7.02 -0.04
C PRO A 17 22.14 -5.99 0.79
N ARG A 18 23.48 -6.14 0.87
CA ARG A 18 24.33 -5.23 1.64
C ARG A 18 24.23 -3.79 1.12
N GLY A 19 24.02 -2.84 2.02
CA GLY A 19 23.92 -1.41 1.70
C GLY A 19 22.55 -0.97 1.20
N VAL A 20 21.56 -1.88 1.14
CA VAL A 20 20.17 -1.55 0.81
C VAL A 20 19.37 -1.37 2.10
N ARG A 21 18.60 -0.28 2.14
CA ARG A 21 17.56 -0.01 3.15
C ARG A 21 16.22 0.19 2.47
N ILE A 22 15.18 -0.46 2.99
CA ILE A 22 13.82 -0.33 2.49
C ILE A 22 12.96 0.37 3.54
N TYR A 23 12.15 1.32 3.06
CA TYR A 23 11.06 1.98 3.77
C TYR A 23 9.75 1.46 3.20
N ALA A 24 9.14 0.46 3.85
CA ALA A 24 7.86 -0.10 3.41
C ALA A 24 6.72 0.66 4.09
N ILE A 25 5.82 1.26 3.32
CA ILE A 25 4.67 2.06 3.79
C ILE A 25 3.39 1.27 3.56
N GLY A 26 2.56 1.15 4.60
CA GLY A 26 1.25 0.49 4.54
C GLY A 26 0.19 1.33 3.82
N ASP A 27 -1.06 0.85 3.87
CA ASP A 27 -2.21 1.37 3.17
C ASP A 27 -2.49 2.84 3.53
N VAL A 28 -2.63 3.70 2.52
CA VAL A 28 -2.75 5.17 2.68
C VAL A 28 -4.20 5.62 2.71
N HIS A 29 -5.02 5.07 1.82
CA HIS A 29 -6.46 5.33 1.74
C HIS A 29 -6.82 6.82 1.82
N GLY A 30 -6.42 7.61 0.82
CA GLY A 30 -6.81 9.01 0.70
C GLY A 30 -6.36 9.92 1.86
N ARG A 31 -5.35 9.53 2.64
CA ARG A 31 -4.79 10.30 3.77
C ARG A 31 -3.50 11.01 3.35
N ALA A 32 -3.63 12.01 2.49
CA ALA A 32 -2.52 12.83 2.03
C ALA A 32 -1.74 13.48 3.19
N ASP A 33 -2.44 13.93 4.23
CA ASP A 33 -1.87 14.51 5.45
C ASP A 33 -0.91 13.56 6.18
N LEU A 34 -1.30 12.29 6.29
CA LEU A 34 -0.46 11.27 6.91
C LEU A 34 0.71 10.87 6.00
N LEU A 35 0.46 10.81 4.69
CA LEU A 35 1.51 10.50 3.72
C LEU A 35 2.61 11.56 3.72
N GLU A 36 2.28 12.86 3.65
CA GLU A 36 3.26 13.95 3.74
C GLU A 36 4.09 13.88 5.04
N THR A 37 3.41 13.63 6.17
CA THR A 37 4.06 13.45 7.46
C THR A 37 5.03 12.28 7.43
N MET A 38 4.62 11.14 6.85
CA MET A 38 5.47 9.94 6.75
C MET A 38 6.67 10.17 5.85
N LEU A 39 6.50 10.77 4.68
CA LEU A 39 7.61 11.09 3.76
C LEU A 39 8.62 12.03 4.43
N SER A 40 8.15 13.03 5.19
CA SER A 40 9.01 13.93 5.96
C SER A 40 9.81 13.19 7.04
N LYS A 41 9.20 12.20 7.72
CA LYS A 41 9.88 11.34 8.71
C LYS A 41 10.92 10.44 8.06
N ILE A 42 10.63 9.86 6.89
CA ILE A 42 11.57 9.05 6.11
C ILE A 42 12.78 9.92 5.70
N ASP A 43 12.55 11.12 5.18
CA ASP A 43 13.64 12.04 4.81
C ASP A 43 14.50 12.43 6.02
N ALA A 44 13.89 12.66 7.18
CA ALA A 44 14.63 12.93 8.41
C ALA A 44 15.46 11.70 8.85
N HIS A 45 14.88 10.51 8.76
CA HIS A 45 15.58 9.27 9.10
C HIS A 45 16.75 9.00 8.14
N CYS A 46 16.57 9.22 6.83
CA CYS A 46 17.64 9.09 5.83
C CYS A 46 18.82 10.04 6.12
N ARG A 47 18.53 11.29 6.54
CA ARG A 47 19.60 12.25 6.90
C ARG A 47 20.38 11.84 8.15
N LEU A 48 19.70 11.29 9.15
CA LEU A 48 20.32 10.86 10.40
C LEU A 48 21.07 9.52 10.26
N HIS A 49 20.59 8.67 9.36
CA HIS A 49 21.12 7.32 9.12
C HIS A 49 21.41 7.13 7.62
N PRO A 50 22.51 7.68 7.08
CA PRO A 50 22.85 7.51 5.67
C PRO A 50 22.98 6.04 5.28
N SER A 51 22.45 5.65 4.11
CA SER A 51 22.60 4.33 3.50
C SER A 51 23.09 4.49 2.07
N ALA A 52 23.77 3.49 1.52
CA ALA A 52 24.26 3.51 0.15
C ALA A 52 23.08 3.54 -0.86
N ASN A 53 22.04 2.79 -0.57
CA ASN A 53 20.81 2.76 -1.38
C ASN A 53 19.57 2.71 -0.47
N SER A 54 18.63 3.61 -0.67
CA SER A 54 17.36 3.70 0.07
C SER A 54 16.19 3.67 -0.89
N ILE A 55 15.36 2.63 -0.78
CA ILE A 55 14.18 2.40 -1.62
C ILE A 55 12.93 2.59 -0.76
N THR A 56 11.96 3.38 -1.24
CA THR A 56 10.63 3.46 -0.63
C THR A 56 9.69 2.48 -1.35
N VAL A 57 9.06 1.57 -0.62
CA VAL A 57 8.08 0.61 -1.15
C VAL A 57 6.72 0.94 -0.58
N PHE A 58 5.79 1.29 -1.45
CA PHE A 58 4.39 1.54 -1.08
C PHE A 58 3.58 0.28 -1.35
N LEU A 59 2.81 -0.19 -0.35
CA LEU A 59 2.13 -1.49 -0.42
C LEU A 59 0.75 -1.46 -1.10
N GLY A 60 0.34 -0.34 -1.70
CA GLY A 60 -0.95 -0.21 -2.38
C GLY A 60 -2.03 0.47 -1.54
N ASP A 61 -3.27 0.43 -2.02
CA ASP A 61 -4.44 1.06 -1.43
C ASP A 61 -4.22 2.56 -1.15
N TYR A 62 -3.94 3.31 -2.21
CA TYR A 62 -3.70 4.75 -2.17
C TYR A 62 -4.98 5.56 -2.06
N ILE A 63 -6.03 5.08 -2.74
CA ILE A 63 -7.33 5.74 -2.90
C ILE A 63 -8.39 5.18 -1.94
N ASP A 64 -9.57 5.78 -1.97
CA ASP A 64 -10.78 5.38 -1.24
C ASP A 64 -10.73 5.63 0.27
N ARG A 65 -11.90 5.66 0.90
CA ARG A 65 -12.14 5.82 2.35
C ARG A 65 -11.76 7.19 2.93
N GLY A 66 -10.58 7.69 2.62
CA GLY A 66 -10.13 9.02 3.03
C GLY A 66 -10.47 10.11 2.01
N PRO A 67 -10.45 11.38 2.43
CA PRO A 67 -11.01 12.49 1.64
C PRO A 67 -10.12 12.98 0.50
N ALA A 68 -8.85 12.56 0.43
CA ALA A 68 -7.81 13.20 -0.39
C ALA A 68 -7.10 12.22 -1.33
N SER A 69 -7.87 11.32 -2.01
CA SER A 69 -7.32 10.32 -2.94
C SER A 69 -6.54 10.97 -4.10
N ARG A 70 -7.05 12.08 -4.65
CA ARG A 70 -6.37 12.83 -5.71
C ARG A 70 -5.02 13.36 -5.24
N GLU A 71 -4.98 14.00 -4.09
CA GLU A 71 -3.77 14.59 -3.51
C GLU A 71 -2.74 13.51 -3.14
N VAL A 72 -3.19 12.32 -2.72
CA VAL A 72 -2.29 11.17 -2.50
C VAL A 72 -1.59 10.81 -3.79
N LEU A 73 -2.30 10.68 -4.92
CA LEU A 73 -1.70 10.36 -6.21
C LEU A 73 -0.75 11.47 -6.69
N ASP A 74 -1.10 12.76 -6.50
CA ASP A 74 -0.21 13.89 -6.77
C ASP A 74 1.11 13.79 -5.98
N LEU A 75 1.05 13.42 -4.68
CA LEU A 75 2.22 13.23 -3.82
C LEU A 75 3.09 12.05 -4.26
N LEU A 76 2.47 10.92 -4.64
CA LEU A 76 3.20 9.72 -5.09
C LEU A 76 3.94 9.98 -6.40
N LEU A 77 3.30 10.63 -7.37
CA LEU A 77 3.94 11.06 -8.63
C LEU A 77 5.08 12.05 -8.38
N GLY A 78 4.92 12.96 -7.42
CA GLY A 78 5.98 13.88 -7.00
C GLY A 78 7.17 13.14 -6.39
N HIS A 79 6.92 12.10 -5.59
CA HIS A 79 7.94 11.26 -4.96
C HIS A 79 8.69 10.41 -5.99
N GLU A 80 7.99 9.77 -6.93
CA GLU A 80 8.56 8.97 -8.02
C GLU A 80 9.63 9.76 -8.82
N ARG A 81 9.37 11.02 -9.09
CA ARG A 81 10.29 11.89 -9.87
C ARG A 81 11.60 12.21 -9.15
N THR A 82 11.68 12.02 -7.84
CA THR A 82 12.78 12.52 -7.01
C THR A 82 13.50 11.46 -6.18
N LYS A 83 12.91 10.29 -6.01
CA LYS A 83 13.39 9.22 -5.13
C LYS A 83 13.27 7.86 -5.81
N GLU A 84 14.13 6.93 -5.40
CA GLU A 84 13.96 5.53 -5.78
C GLU A 84 12.77 4.93 -5.01
N ALA A 85 11.73 4.57 -5.73
CA ALA A 85 10.48 4.08 -5.16
C ALA A 85 9.91 2.93 -5.99
N VAL A 86 9.14 2.07 -5.31
CA VAL A 86 8.33 0.99 -5.90
C VAL A 86 6.91 1.18 -5.41
N PHE A 87 5.96 1.16 -6.34
CA PHE A 87 4.55 1.35 -6.06
C PHE A 87 3.81 0.06 -6.38
N LEU A 88 3.29 -0.59 -5.34
CA LEU A 88 2.49 -1.80 -5.53
C LEU A 88 1.02 -1.45 -5.74
N LYS A 89 0.34 -2.29 -6.51
CA LYS A 89 -1.11 -2.22 -6.70
C LYS A 89 -1.81 -2.78 -5.47
N GLY A 90 -2.75 -2.03 -4.90
CA GLY A 90 -3.75 -2.54 -3.99
C GLY A 90 -5.03 -2.96 -4.73
N ASN A 91 -5.94 -3.61 -4.03
CA ASN A 91 -7.22 -4.00 -4.62
C ASN A 91 -8.10 -2.78 -4.94
N HIS A 92 -7.96 -1.67 -4.22
CA HIS A 92 -8.73 -0.45 -4.43
C HIS A 92 -8.39 0.22 -5.77
N GLU A 93 -7.15 0.19 -6.23
CA GLU A 93 -6.76 0.77 -7.51
C GLU A 93 -7.45 0.08 -8.70
N THR A 94 -7.88 -1.17 -8.55
CA THR A 94 -8.60 -1.91 -9.61
C THR A 94 -9.96 -1.31 -9.95
N PHE A 95 -10.59 -0.60 -9.00
CA PHE A 95 -11.95 -0.09 -9.19
C PHE A 95 -12.03 1.05 -10.19
N VAL A 96 -11.03 1.92 -10.27
CA VAL A 96 -11.08 3.10 -11.16
C VAL A 96 -11.21 2.66 -12.63
N ALA A 97 -10.32 1.79 -13.10
CA ALA A 97 -10.37 1.31 -14.49
C ALA A 97 -11.65 0.51 -14.79
N ARG A 98 -12.09 -0.33 -13.83
CA ARG A 98 -13.34 -1.08 -13.93
C ARG A 98 -14.53 -0.16 -14.01
N PHE A 99 -14.63 0.87 -13.19
CA PHE A 99 -15.72 1.83 -13.17
C PHE A 99 -15.78 2.68 -14.45
N LEU A 100 -14.65 3.08 -15.00
CA LEU A 100 -14.61 3.81 -16.28
C LEU A 100 -15.10 2.96 -17.46
N SER A 101 -14.94 1.63 -17.40
CA SER A 101 -15.41 0.70 -18.43
C SER A 101 -16.84 0.18 -18.19
N ASP A 102 -17.22 0.00 -16.93
CA ASP A 102 -18.54 -0.48 -16.50
C ASP A 102 -19.03 0.33 -15.27
N PRO A 103 -19.90 1.33 -15.48
CA PRO A 103 -20.39 2.19 -14.39
C PRO A 103 -21.12 1.45 -13.26
N VAL A 104 -21.68 0.25 -13.50
CA VAL A 104 -22.38 -0.56 -12.47
C VAL A 104 -21.41 -1.03 -11.37
N VAL A 105 -20.13 -1.09 -11.65
CA VAL A 105 -19.07 -1.36 -10.64
C VAL A 105 -19.15 -0.41 -9.43
N LEU A 106 -19.76 0.77 -9.58
CA LEU A 106 -19.95 1.70 -8.47
C LEU A 106 -20.79 1.11 -7.32
N ASP A 107 -21.66 0.15 -7.58
CA ASP A 107 -22.42 -0.53 -6.51
C ASP A 107 -21.51 -1.30 -5.55
N GLU A 108 -20.46 -1.91 -6.06
CA GLU A 108 -19.42 -2.56 -5.27
C GLU A 108 -18.44 -1.52 -4.70
N TRP A 109 -17.94 -0.62 -5.54
CA TRP A 109 -16.88 0.33 -5.18
C TRP A 109 -17.30 1.30 -4.08
N ARG A 110 -18.55 1.79 -4.06
CA ARG A 110 -19.05 2.67 -3.00
C ARG A 110 -19.03 2.01 -1.61
N LEU A 111 -19.19 0.69 -1.52
CA LEU A 111 -19.10 -0.06 -0.26
C LEU A 111 -17.65 -0.17 0.24
N CYS A 112 -16.69 0.03 -0.65
CA CYS A 112 -15.27 0.05 -0.35
C CYS A 112 -14.73 1.46 -0.06
N GLY A 113 -15.57 2.51 -0.15
CA GLY A 113 -15.16 3.91 0.06
C GLY A 113 -14.84 4.67 -1.23
N GLY A 114 -15.34 4.21 -2.39
CA GLY A 114 -15.07 4.83 -3.68
C GLY A 114 -15.75 6.19 -3.89
N LEU A 115 -16.81 6.49 -3.10
CA LEU A 115 -17.46 7.81 -3.18
C LEU A 115 -16.50 8.93 -2.74
N GLU A 116 -15.65 8.68 -1.78
CA GLU A 116 -14.62 9.61 -1.29
C GLU A 116 -13.61 9.91 -2.40
N THR A 117 -13.25 8.91 -3.20
CA THR A 117 -12.38 9.11 -4.36
C THR A 117 -13.08 10.00 -5.40
N LEU A 118 -14.35 9.73 -5.75
CA LEU A 118 -15.11 10.59 -6.66
C LEU A 118 -15.20 12.05 -6.15
N LEU A 119 -15.45 12.23 -4.85
CA LEU A 119 -15.48 13.54 -4.20
C LEU A 119 -14.13 14.26 -4.31
N SER A 120 -13.00 13.57 -4.13
CA SER A 120 -11.66 14.15 -4.23
C SER A 120 -11.34 14.67 -5.64
N TYR A 121 -11.96 14.12 -6.67
CA TYR A 121 -11.90 14.63 -8.05
C TYR A 121 -12.95 15.69 -8.37
N GLY A 122 -13.71 16.17 -7.36
CA GLY A 122 -14.69 17.23 -7.49
C GLY A 122 -16.07 16.78 -7.98
N LEU A 123 -16.32 15.48 -8.09
CA LEU A 123 -17.63 14.94 -8.44
C LEU A 123 -18.57 14.99 -7.21
N LYS A 124 -19.87 14.90 -7.47
CA LYS A 124 -20.89 14.95 -6.42
C LYS A 124 -21.81 13.72 -6.52
N PRO A 125 -21.33 12.54 -6.06
CA PRO A 125 -22.16 11.35 -6.04
C PRO A 125 -23.24 11.46 -4.96
N SER A 126 -24.44 10.92 -5.23
CA SER A 126 -25.39 10.61 -4.16
C SER A 126 -24.90 9.38 -3.37
N ILE A 127 -25.47 9.17 -2.17
CA ILE A 127 -25.11 7.99 -1.34
C ILE A 127 -25.48 6.68 -2.04
N ASN A 128 -26.57 6.67 -2.80
CA ASN A 128 -27.06 5.51 -3.56
C ASN A 128 -27.34 5.94 -5.01
N PRO A 129 -26.31 6.08 -5.86
CA PRO A 129 -26.49 6.49 -7.24
C PRO A 129 -27.22 5.41 -8.04
N ASP A 130 -28.26 5.80 -8.78
CA ASP A 130 -28.89 4.92 -9.74
C ASP A 130 -28.04 4.75 -11.00
N THR A 131 -28.42 3.84 -11.89
CA THR A 131 -27.66 3.54 -13.12
C THR A 131 -27.43 4.79 -13.97
N SER A 132 -28.37 5.73 -14.04
CA SER A 132 -28.22 6.97 -14.81
C SER A 132 -27.15 7.86 -14.18
N GLU A 133 -27.14 7.96 -12.86
CA GLU A 133 -26.15 8.72 -12.13
C GLU A 133 -24.76 8.04 -12.20
N GLN A 134 -24.69 6.71 -12.13
CA GLN A 134 -23.44 5.95 -12.30
C GLN A 134 -22.77 6.24 -13.64
N ILE A 135 -23.57 6.20 -14.74
CA ILE A 135 -23.10 6.54 -16.10
C ILE A 135 -22.60 8.00 -16.16
N ARG A 136 -23.36 8.93 -15.56
CA ARG A 136 -22.95 10.35 -15.50
C ARG A 136 -21.63 10.50 -14.75
N LEU A 137 -21.50 9.89 -13.58
CA LEU A 137 -20.29 9.96 -12.74
C LEU A 137 -19.07 9.35 -13.45
N ALA A 138 -19.21 8.22 -14.16
CA ALA A 138 -18.12 7.63 -14.92
C ALA A 138 -17.63 8.58 -16.03
N ASN A 139 -18.57 9.21 -16.76
CA ASN A 139 -18.24 10.20 -17.79
C ASN A 139 -17.60 11.48 -17.21
N GLU A 140 -18.00 11.91 -16.02
CA GLU A 140 -17.43 13.05 -15.33
C GLU A 140 -16.02 12.71 -14.80
N LEU A 141 -15.82 11.53 -14.21
CA LEU A 141 -14.52 11.07 -13.75
C LEU A 141 -13.53 10.98 -14.93
N ALA A 142 -13.95 10.39 -16.04
CA ALA A 142 -13.12 10.30 -17.25
C ALA A 142 -12.59 11.65 -17.76
N LYS A 143 -13.30 12.76 -17.46
CA LYS A 143 -12.92 14.12 -17.86
C LYS A 143 -12.08 14.84 -16.79
N SER A 144 -12.27 14.49 -15.51
CA SER A 144 -11.66 15.21 -14.38
C SER A 144 -10.40 14.54 -13.83
N ILE A 145 -10.25 13.22 -14.04
CA ILE A 145 -9.06 12.51 -13.61
C ILE A 145 -7.88 12.83 -14.54
N PRO A 146 -6.72 13.28 -14.01
CA PRO A 146 -5.54 13.51 -14.81
C PRO A 146 -5.07 12.21 -15.48
N ARG A 147 -4.59 12.32 -16.73
CA ARG A 147 -4.07 11.17 -17.46
C ARG A 147 -2.90 10.50 -16.73
N GLU A 148 -2.03 11.29 -16.12
CA GLU A 148 -0.90 10.77 -15.35
C GLU A 148 -1.33 9.94 -14.13
N HIS A 149 -2.51 10.21 -13.52
CA HIS A 149 -3.06 9.37 -12.44
C HIS A 149 -3.52 8.00 -12.96
N LEU A 150 -4.14 7.97 -14.14
CA LEU A 150 -4.54 6.70 -14.77
C LEU A 150 -3.32 5.88 -15.16
N GLU A 151 -2.35 6.50 -15.85
CA GLU A 151 -1.09 5.86 -16.26
C GLU A 151 -0.31 5.34 -15.03
N PHE A 152 -0.26 6.10 -13.93
CA PHE A 152 0.34 5.66 -12.67
C PHE A 152 -0.35 4.41 -12.12
N MET A 153 -1.69 4.43 -11.99
CA MET A 153 -2.43 3.27 -11.46
C MET A 153 -2.34 2.03 -12.36
N GLU A 154 -2.20 2.21 -13.68
CA GLU A 154 -1.98 1.12 -14.64
C GLU A 154 -0.56 0.53 -14.55
N SER A 155 0.43 1.33 -14.18
CA SER A 155 1.85 0.94 -14.10
C SER A 155 2.23 0.23 -12.79
N LEU A 156 1.33 0.15 -11.81
CA LEU A 156 1.60 -0.42 -10.49
C LEU A 156 2.00 -1.89 -10.55
N ASP A 157 3.05 -2.25 -9.82
CA ASP A 157 3.53 -3.63 -9.70
C ASP A 157 2.64 -4.46 -8.77
N LEU A 158 2.54 -5.76 -9.02
CA LEU A 158 1.79 -6.68 -8.14
C LEU A 158 2.60 -7.13 -6.92
N SER A 159 3.92 -7.14 -7.03
CA SER A 159 4.84 -7.51 -5.96
C SER A 159 6.25 -7.03 -6.26
N PHE A 160 7.06 -6.89 -5.23
CA PHE A 160 8.48 -6.52 -5.34
C PHE A 160 9.33 -7.44 -4.48
N GLY A 161 10.36 -8.04 -5.07
CA GLY A 161 11.33 -8.88 -4.37
C GLY A 161 12.65 -8.16 -4.14
N CYS A 162 13.19 -8.19 -2.91
CA CYS A 162 14.53 -7.68 -2.63
C CYS A 162 15.24 -8.57 -1.60
N GLY A 163 16.31 -9.23 -2.02
CA GLY A 163 16.96 -10.26 -1.21
C GLY A 163 15.98 -11.37 -0.84
N ASP A 164 15.87 -11.67 0.46
CA ASP A 164 14.96 -12.68 0.98
C ASP A 164 13.59 -12.11 1.37
N PHE A 165 13.28 -10.84 1.03
CA PHE A 165 12.01 -10.19 1.31
C PHE A 165 11.14 -10.12 0.05
N LEU A 166 9.84 -10.34 0.25
CA LEU A 166 8.78 -10.10 -0.74
C LEU A 166 7.82 -9.05 -0.20
N PHE A 167 7.61 -8.00 -0.97
CA PHE A 167 6.62 -6.97 -0.70
C PHE A 167 5.41 -7.22 -1.60
N VAL A 168 4.22 -7.24 -1.02
CA VAL A 168 2.96 -7.52 -1.71
C VAL A 168 1.82 -6.83 -0.97
N HIS A 169 0.73 -6.49 -1.66
CA HIS A 169 -0.38 -5.80 -1.02
C HIS A 169 -1.08 -6.67 0.04
N ALA A 170 -1.76 -7.75 -0.36
CA ALA A 170 -2.55 -8.56 0.57
C ALA A 170 -1.80 -9.77 1.14
N GLY A 171 -1.07 -10.48 0.32
CA GLY A 171 -0.35 -11.70 0.71
C GLY A 171 -0.10 -12.62 -0.47
N ILE A 172 0.22 -13.87 -0.17
CA ILE A 172 0.48 -14.92 -1.15
C ILE A 172 -0.32 -16.18 -0.81
N ARG A 173 -0.73 -16.96 -1.80
CA ARG A 173 -1.34 -18.26 -1.58
C ARG A 173 -0.28 -19.26 -1.09
N PRO A 174 -0.45 -19.83 0.13
CA PRO A 174 0.51 -20.78 0.68
C PRO A 174 0.69 -22.02 -0.21
N GLY A 175 1.95 -22.43 -0.40
CA GLY A 175 2.29 -23.61 -1.20
C GLY A 175 2.33 -23.39 -2.71
N VAL A 176 2.03 -22.16 -3.17
CA VAL A 176 2.18 -21.76 -4.58
C VAL A 176 3.47 -20.95 -4.72
N PRO A 177 4.37 -21.29 -5.66
CA PRO A 177 5.58 -20.50 -5.92
C PRO A 177 5.25 -19.06 -6.30
N ILE A 178 6.10 -18.09 -5.92
CA ILE A 178 5.85 -16.66 -6.15
C ILE A 178 5.53 -16.35 -7.61
N ARG A 179 6.28 -16.93 -8.56
CA ARG A 179 6.08 -16.75 -10.01
C ARG A 179 4.73 -17.26 -10.55
N ASN A 180 4.02 -18.08 -9.76
CA ASN A 180 2.74 -18.70 -10.13
C ASN A 180 1.58 -18.14 -9.33
N GLN A 181 1.81 -17.12 -8.50
CA GLN A 181 0.76 -16.43 -7.75
C GLN A 181 -0.21 -15.75 -8.73
N LYS A 182 -1.49 -15.77 -8.39
CA LYS A 182 -2.51 -15.05 -9.17
C LYS A 182 -2.66 -13.64 -8.66
N GLU A 183 -2.95 -12.70 -9.55
CA GLU A 183 -3.25 -11.30 -9.17
C GLU A 183 -4.33 -11.23 -8.11
N GLU A 184 -5.39 -12.04 -8.23
CA GLU A 184 -6.48 -12.12 -7.25
C GLU A 184 -5.97 -12.44 -5.84
N ASP A 185 -5.05 -13.41 -5.71
CA ASP A 185 -4.46 -13.76 -4.40
C ASP A 185 -3.59 -12.62 -3.86
N LEU A 186 -2.74 -12.02 -4.71
CA LEU A 186 -1.84 -10.94 -4.32
C LEU A 186 -2.59 -9.69 -3.82
N LEU A 187 -3.83 -9.45 -4.34
CA LEU A 187 -4.64 -8.27 -4.04
C LEU A 187 -5.71 -8.51 -2.98
N TRP A 188 -6.18 -9.75 -2.76
CA TRP A 188 -7.38 -9.98 -1.96
C TRP A 188 -7.26 -11.07 -0.89
N ILE A 189 -6.22 -11.90 -0.88
CA ILE A 189 -6.11 -13.03 0.05
C ILE A 189 -6.11 -12.55 1.50
N ARG A 190 -6.78 -13.30 2.37
CA ARG A 190 -6.84 -13.01 3.82
C ARG A 190 -6.54 -14.28 4.63
N GLU A 191 -7.59 -14.99 5.09
CA GLU A 191 -7.47 -16.04 6.11
C GLU A 191 -6.49 -17.16 5.71
N GLU A 192 -6.49 -17.61 4.46
CA GLU A 192 -5.59 -18.67 4.00
C GLU A 192 -4.10 -18.31 4.14
N PHE A 193 -3.78 -17.01 3.94
CA PHE A 193 -2.44 -16.49 4.13
C PHE A 193 -2.17 -16.16 5.60
N LEU A 194 -3.09 -15.47 6.26
CA LEU A 194 -2.91 -14.95 7.62
C LEU A 194 -2.81 -16.07 8.67
N SER A 195 -3.51 -17.20 8.48
CA SER A 195 -3.44 -18.35 9.37
C SER A 195 -2.24 -19.28 9.12
N CYS A 196 -1.48 -19.06 8.03
CA CYS A 196 -0.33 -19.89 7.72
C CYS A 196 0.88 -19.52 8.59
N GLU A 197 1.29 -20.45 9.47
CA GLU A 197 2.48 -20.27 10.33
C GLU A 197 3.76 -20.90 9.73
N ARG A 198 3.64 -21.66 8.61
CA ARG A 198 4.78 -22.26 7.94
C ARG A 198 5.65 -21.19 7.29
N PRO A 199 6.98 -21.38 7.22
CA PRO A 199 7.84 -20.51 6.45
C PRO A 199 7.40 -20.43 4.98
N PHE A 200 7.47 -19.25 4.39
CA PHE A 200 7.38 -19.03 2.95
C PHE A 200 8.77 -19.04 2.33
N GLU A 201 8.84 -19.02 0.99
CA GLU A 201 10.11 -18.88 0.26
C GLU A 201 10.84 -17.57 0.62
N ASN A 202 10.06 -16.49 0.83
CA ASN A 202 10.55 -15.19 1.26
C ASN A 202 9.82 -14.74 2.53
N PHE A 203 10.43 -13.84 3.30
CA PHE A 203 9.72 -13.13 4.36
C PHE A 203 8.79 -12.09 3.74
N VAL A 204 7.49 -12.16 4.05
CA VAL A 204 6.47 -11.34 3.37
C VAL A 204 6.18 -10.07 4.16
N VAL A 205 6.25 -8.92 3.49
CA VAL A 205 5.83 -7.59 4.01
C VAL A 205 4.54 -7.21 3.30
N HIS A 206 3.45 -6.96 4.05
CA HIS A 206 2.13 -6.75 3.47
C HIS A 206 1.25 -5.76 4.24
N GLY A 207 0.09 -5.38 3.65
CA GLY A 207 -0.97 -4.55 4.19
C GLY A 207 -2.35 -5.20 4.12
N HIS A 208 -3.34 -4.50 3.53
CA HIS A 208 -4.69 -4.95 3.16
C HIS A 208 -5.63 -5.33 4.31
N THR A 209 -5.14 -5.97 5.34
CA THR A 209 -5.97 -6.40 6.48
C THR A 209 -5.61 -5.57 7.71
N PRO A 210 -6.44 -4.57 8.07
CA PRO A 210 -6.10 -3.63 9.13
C PRO A 210 -5.84 -4.30 10.47
N VAL A 211 -4.75 -3.88 11.13
CA VAL A 211 -4.35 -4.30 12.47
C VAL A 211 -4.18 -3.09 13.39
N ARG A 212 -4.38 -3.26 14.69
CA ARG A 212 -4.19 -2.15 15.66
C ARG A 212 -2.74 -1.70 15.79
N THR A 213 -1.84 -2.65 15.71
CA THR A 213 -0.38 -2.46 15.74
C THR A 213 0.22 -3.42 14.73
N PRO A 214 1.39 -3.11 14.13
CA PRO A 214 2.03 -4.03 13.19
C PRO A 214 2.10 -5.45 13.72
N ASP A 215 1.60 -6.42 12.94
CA ASP A 215 1.58 -7.83 13.29
C ASP A 215 2.82 -8.52 12.72
N ILE A 216 3.80 -8.80 13.60
CA ILE A 216 5.06 -9.41 13.23
C ILE A 216 5.01 -10.90 13.56
N ARG A 217 5.21 -11.74 12.54
CA ARG A 217 5.24 -13.20 12.65
C ARG A 217 6.61 -13.74 12.21
N SER A 218 6.80 -15.04 12.31
CA SER A 218 8.04 -15.70 11.87
C SER A 218 8.23 -15.70 10.35
N ASN A 219 7.16 -15.52 9.58
CA ASN A 219 7.13 -15.61 8.12
C ASN A 219 6.63 -14.33 7.41
N ARG A 220 6.09 -13.35 8.14
CA ARG A 220 5.55 -12.11 7.57
C ARG A 220 5.47 -10.97 8.57
N ILE A 221 5.26 -9.75 8.06
CA ILE A 221 4.82 -8.59 8.82
C ILE A 221 3.68 -7.89 8.09
N ASN A 222 2.60 -7.60 8.84
CA ASN A 222 1.51 -6.72 8.43
C ASN A 222 1.72 -5.31 9.01
N ILE A 223 1.75 -4.30 8.14
CA ILE A 223 1.94 -2.90 8.54
C ILE A 223 0.76 -1.99 8.18
N ASP A 224 -0.37 -2.54 7.70
CA ASP A 224 -1.60 -1.77 7.56
C ASP A 224 -2.20 -1.50 8.94
N THR A 225 -2.02 -0.28 9.44
CA THR A 225 -2.57 0.15 10.72
C THR A 225 -3.87 0.94 10.59
N GLY A 226 -4.53 0.83 9.44
CA GLY A 226 -5.85 1.42 9.17
C GLY A 226 -5.80 2.94 9.15
N ALA A 227 -4.91 3.55 8.38
CA ALA A 227 -4.63 4.98 8.38
C ALA A 227 -5.89 5.86 8.29
N PHE A 228 -6.87 5.48 7.43
CA PHE A 228 -8.12 6.23 7.25
C PHE A 228 -8.98 6.29 8.53
N ALA A 229 -8.97 5.24 9.35
CA ALA A 229 -9.82 5.11 10.54
C ALA A 229 -9.08 5.48 11.83
N THR A 230 -7.78 5.21 11.90
CA THR A 230 -6.98 5.37 13.13
C THR A 230 -6.19 6.69 13.16
N GLY A 231 -6.01 7.33 12.01
CA GLY A 231 -5.11 8.48 11.87
C GLY A 231 -3.63 8.10 11.97
N ARG A 232 -3.29 6.81 11.84
CA ARG A 232 -1.92 6.32 11.96
C ARG A 232 -1.51 5.55 10.71
N LEU A 233 -0.56 6.11 9.98
CA LEU A 233 0.14 5.44 8.88
C LEU A 233 1.45 4.86 9.42
N THR A 234 1.78 3.63 9.05
CA THR A 234 2.98 2.93 9.53
C THR A 234 3.95 2.67 8.37
N CYS A 235 5.23 2.86 8.65
CA CYS A 235 6.33 2.48 7.78
C CYS A 235 7.30 1.57 8.51
N ALA A 236 7.62 0.42 7.93
CA ALA A 236 8.69 -0.46 8.40
C ALA A 236 10.02 -0.09 7.73
N VAL A 237 11.04 0.19 8.53
CA VAL A 237 12.41 0.42 8.04
C VAL A 237 13.18 -0.89 8.16
N ILE A 238 13.60 -1.46 7.04
CA ILE A 238 14.26 -2.75 6.93
C ILE A 238 15.69 -2.55 6.44
N GLU A 239 16.67 -3.13 7.12
CA GLU A 239 18.07 -3.10 6.72
C GLU A 239 18.78 -4.40 7.16
N GLY A 240 19.57 -4.99 6.28
CA GLY A 240 20.21 -6.27 6.55
C GLY A 240 19.18 -7.35 6.89
N SER A 241 19.27 -7.92 8.11
CA SER A 241 18.34 -8.96 8.60
C SER A 241 17.38 -8.45 9.66
N ALA A 242 17.10 -7.15 9.73
CA ALA A 242 16.29 -6.58 10.80
C ALA A 242 15.29 -5.54 10.28
N ILE A 243 14.10 -5.48 10.92
CA ILE A 243 13.30 -4.26 10.97
C ILE A 243 13.99 -3.36 12.00
N VAL A 244 14.66 -2.33 11.49
CA VAL A 244 15.50 -1.45 12.33
C VAL A 244 14.61 -0.57 13.21
N THR A 245 13.49 -0.13 12.66
CA THR A 245 12.49 0.67 13.38
C THR A 245 11.14 0.64 12.64
N LEU A 246 10.09 1.00 13.37
CA LEU A 246 8.77 1.30 12.83
C LEU A 246 8.54 2.80 13.00
N LEU A 247 8.37 3.51 11.88
CA LEU A 247 7.93 4.90 11.89
C LEU A 247 6.40 4.93 11.89
N SER A 248 5.81 5.89 12.59
CA SER A 248 4.36 6.10 12.62
C SER A 248 4.05 7.61 12.58
N THR A 249 2.97 7.99 11.93
CA THR A 249 2.47 9.37 11.90
C THR A 249 1.87 9.79 13.24
#